data_d6009c8d55a519f595319127b2762429
#
_entry.id   d6009c8d55a519f595319127b2762429
#
_cell.length_a   1.000
_cell.length_b   1.000
_cell.length_c   1.000
_cell.angle_alpha   90.00
_cell.angle_beta   90.00
_cell.angle_gamma   90.00
#
_symmetry.space_group_name_H-M   'P 1'
#
loop_
_entity.id
_entity.type
_entity.pdbx_description
1 polymer ?
#
loop_
_entity_poly.entity_id
_entity_poly.type
_entity_poly.pdbx_seq_one_letter_code
_entity_poly.pdbx_strand_id
1 'polypeptide(L)'
;NVESSGVSDEEYGNPIDRRAVKVLRERGYELPAHHFAHRITRDEIERTDLFLPMTASHMRALLRQLPQAKRENVHMSRSFDPNLAKPVAGYESEIDLVDPWYGGAREFEVAIDQIEEVAPFIVDWVERQL
;
A
#
# COMPACT_ATOMS: atom_id res chain seq x y z
N ASN A 1 -6.45 -1.47 13.32
CA ASN A 1 -5.81 -0.19 13.07
C ASN A 1 -5.01 -0.23 11.77
N VAL A 2 -5.18 0.76 10.92
CA VAL A 2 -4.52 0.86 9.61
C VAL A 2 -3.66 2.12 9.58
N GLU A 3 -2.41 1.97 9.15
CA GLU A 3 -1.47 3.07 9.02
C GLU A 3 -0.76 2.98 7.68
N SER A 4 -0.13 4.07 7.25
CA SER A 4 0.67 4.11 6.04
C SER A 4 2.05 4.69 6.30
N SER A 5 3.02 4.25 5.52
CA SER A 5 4.39 4.74 5.59
C SER A 5 5.11 4.47 4.27
N GLY A 6 6.26 5.08 4.09
CA GLY A 6 7.13 4.83 2.95
C GLY A 6 8.34 3.98 3.33
N VAL A 7 9.08 3.53 2.32
CA VAL A 7 10.33 2.77 2.50
C VAL A 7 11.57 3.67 2.40
N SER A 8 11.38 4.96 2.15
CA SER A 8 12.43 5.96 2.06
C SER A 8 11.94 7.31 2.57
N ASP A 9 12.84 8.30 2.67
CA ASP A 9 12.51 9.66 3.08
C ASP A 9 12.24 10.60 1.90
N GLU A 10 12.13 10.07 0.68
CA GLU A 10 11.99 10.86 -0.55
C GLU A 10 10.81 11.84 -0.50
N GLU A 11 9.67 11.40 0.05
CA GLU A 11 8.47 12.21 0.17
C GLU A 11 8.21 12.69 1.61
N TYR A 12 9.19 12.57 2.48
CA TYR A 12 9.03 12.91 3.90
C TYR A 12 8.41 14.29 4.11
N GLY A 13 7.37 14.32 4.91
CA GLY A 13 6.65 15.56 5.27
C GLY A 13 5.67 16.05 4.21
N ASN A 14 5.58 15.41 3.05
CA ASN A 14 4.64 15.83 2.02
C ASN A 14 3.23 15.38 2.36
N PRO A 15 2.22 16.26 2.11
CA PRO A 15 0.83 15.88 2.26
C PRO A 15 0.38 14.95 1.13
N ILE A 16 -0.84 14.46 1.22
CA ILE A 16 -1.47 13.67 0.15
C ILE A 16 -1.44 14.47 -1.15
N ASP A 17 -1.06 13.83 -2.25
CA ASP A 17 -1.03 14.45 -3.57
C ASP A 17 -2.39 15.08 -3.91
N ARG A 18 -2.38 16.29 -4.44
CA ARG A 18 -3.60 17.05 -4.75
C ARG A 18 -4.53 16.30 -5.71
N ARG A 19 -3.95 15.57 -6.66
CA ARG A 19 -4.72 14.79 -7.64
C ARG A 19 -5.43 13.62 -6.98
N ALA A 20 -4.76 12.97 -6.03
CA ALA A 20 -5.37 11.90 -5.23
C ALA A 20 -6.48 12.47 -4.35
N VAL A 21 -6.28 13.61 -3.71
CA VAL A 21 -7.29 14.30 -2.90
C VAL A 21 -8.55 14.55 -3.71
N LYS A 22 -8.39 15.06 -4.93
CA LYS A 22 -9.53 15.37 -5.80
C LYS A 22 -10.36 14.12 -6.10
N VAL A 23 -9.74 13.05 -6.53
CA VAL A 23 -10.42 11.79 -6.87
C VAL A 23 -11.11 11.19 -5.64
N LEU A 24 -10.43 11.17 -4.51
CA LEU A 24 -10.98 10.62 -3.26
C LEU A 24 -12.20 11.40 -2.79
N ARG A 25 -12.16 12.74 -2.85
CA ARG A 25 -13.30 13.59 -2.48
C ARG A 25 -14.48 13.40 -3.43
N GLU A 26 -14.22 13.29 -4.73
CA GLU A 26 -15.27 13.03 -5.72
C GLU A 26 -15.97 11.68 -5.46
N ARG A 27 -15.28 10.72 -4.86
CA ARG A 27 -15.85 9.41 -4.48
C ARG A 27 -16.44 9.39 -3.07
N GLY A 28 -16.49 10.52 -2.38
CA GLY A 28 -17.12 10.65 -1.08
C GLY A 28 -16.26 10.25 0.12
N TYR A 29 -14.96 10.08 -0.06
CA TYR A 29 -14.06 9.77 1.04
C TYR A 29 -13.72 11.01 1.85
N GLU A 30 -13.73 10.88 3.18
CA GLU A 30 -13.19 11.88 4.09
C GLU A 30 -11.69 11.65 4.24
N LEU A 31 -10.91 12.73 4.19
CA LEU A 31 -9.47 12.66 4.30
C LEU A 31 -9.01 13.13 5.67
N PRO A 32 -7.97 12.48 6.25
CA PRO A 32 -7.42 12.95 7.52
C PRO A 32 -6.83 14.36 7.37
N ALA A 33 -7.08 15.21 8.37
CA ALA A 33 -6.67 16.62 8.34
C ALA A 33 -5.15 16.81 8.35
N HIS A 34 -4.43 15.92 9.02
CA HIS A 34 -2.98 16.02 9.23
C HIS A 34 -2.28 14.70 8.89
N HIS A 35 -2.28 14.37 7.60
CA HIS A 35 -1.61 13.17 7.11
C HIS A 35 -0.40 13.59 6.25
N PHE A 36 0.80 13.21 6.69
CA PHE A 36 2.05 13.50 6.00
C PHE A 36 2.85 12.22 5.80
N ALA A 37 3.54 12.14 4.67
CA ALA A 37 4.37 10.99 4.38
C ALA A 37 5.53 10.89 5.36
N HIS A 38 5.84 9.70 5.80
CA HIS A 38 7.01 9.41 6.62
C HIS A 38 7.56 8.03 6.28
N ARG A 39 8.85 7.84 6.55
CA ARG A 39 9.47 6.53 6.42
C ARG A 39 9.04 5.63 7.59
N ILE A 40 8.86 4.34 7.32
CA ILE A 40 8.51 3.36 8.35
C ILE A 40 9.55 3.39 9.48
N THR A 41 9.06 3.42 10.71
CA THR A 41 9.90 3.46 11.90
C THR A 41 10.06 2.06 12.52
N ARG A 42 11.09 1.89 13.36
CA ARG A 42 11.29 0.64 14.09
C ARG A 42 10.07 0.29 14.95
N ASP A 43 9.50 1.28 15.64
CA ASP A 43 8.31 1.10 16.47
C ASP A 43 7.13 0.60 15.66
N GLU A 44 6.90 1.19 14.48
CA GLU A 44 5.84 0.74 13.58
C GLU A 44 6.07 -0.71 13.11
N ILE A 45 7.32 -1.07 12.81
CA ILE A 45 7.65 -2.44 12.42
C ILE A 45 7.31 -3.42 13.55
N GLU A 46 7.67 -3.08 14.78
CA GLU A 46 7.45 -3.96 15.95
C GLU A 46 5.97 -4.23 16.20
N ARG A 47 5.11 -3.22 16.05
CA ARG A 47 3.68 -3.32 16.36
C ARG A 47 2.80 -3.70 15.17
N THR A 48 3.37 -3.86 14.00
CA THR A 48 2.61 -4.18 12.79
C THR A 48 2.46 -5.69 12.62
N ASP A 49 1.24 -6.14 12.34
CA ASP A 49 0.89 -7.54 12.14
C ASP A 49 0.83 -7.93 10.66
N LEU A 50 0.55 -6.98 9.77
CA LEU A 50 0.46 -7.21 8.33
C LEU A 50 1.05 -6.02 7.58
N PHE A 51 1.98 -6.30 6.69
CA PHE A 51 2.60 -5.30 5.82
C PHE A 51 2.10 -5.47 4.39
N LEU A 52 1.65 -4.38 3.79
CA LEU A 52 1.06 -4.38 2.45
C LEU A 52 1.85 -3.47 1.49
N PRO A 53 2.99 -3.92 0.98
CA PRO A 53 3.69 -3.16 -0.05
C PRO A 53 2.84 -3.08 -1.32
N MET A 54 2.90 -1.93 -1.99
CA MET A 54 2.10 -1.68 -3.19
C MET A 54 2.80 -2.18 -4.44
N THR A 55 4.12 -2.24 -4.44
CA THR A 55 4.93 -2.71 -5.57
C THR A 55 6.00 -3.70 -5.12
N ALA A 56 6.54 -4.46 -6.07
CA ALA A 56 7.64 -5.38 -5.79
C ALA A 56 8.88 -4.63 -5.29
N SER A 57 9.11 -3.40 -5.77
CA SER A 57 10.19 -2.54 -5.30
C SER A 57 10.03 -2.20 -3.82
N HIS A 58 8.81 -1.81 -3.41
CA HIS A 58 8.51 -1.55 -2.00
C HIS A 58 8.67 -2.81 -1.15
N MET A 59 8.23 -3.96 -1.66
CA MET A 59 8.37 -5.23 -0.97
C MET A 59 9.83 -5.57 -0.69
N ARG A 60 10.70 -5.44 -1.69
CA ARG A 60 12.13 -5.71 -1.53
C ARG A 60 12.79 -4.76 -0.54
N ALA A 61 12.47 -3.46 -0.63
CA ALA A 61 13.00 -2.46 0.29
C ALA A 61 12.54 -2.71 1.72
N LEU A 62 11.27 -3.09 1.89
CA LEU A 62 10.71 -3.42 3.20
C LEU A 62 11.36 -4.66 3.80
N LEU A 63 11.50 -5.73 3.02
CA LEU A 63 12.12 -6.98 3.49
C LEU A 63 13.56 -6.79 3.98
N ARG A 64 14.29 -5.84 3.39
CA ARG A 64 15.64 -5.50 3.86
C ARG A 64 15.66 -4.85 5.25
N GLN A 65 14.54 -4.25 5.65
CA GLN A 65 14.43 -3.53 6.92
C GLN A 65 13.80 -4.37 8.02
N LEU A 66 13.11 -5.46 7.67
CA LEU A 66 12.35 -6.27 8.63
C LEU A 66 13.21 -7.35 9.31
N PRO A 67 13.01 -7.59 10.63
CA PRO A 67 13.57 -8.75 11.27
C PRO A 67 12.95 -10.03 10.70
N GLN A 68 13.66 -11.15 10.80
CA GLN A 68 13.23 -12.43 10.25
C GLN A 68 11.81 -12.83 10.68
N ALA A 69 11.47 -12.59 11.94
CA ALA A 69 10.16 -12.95 12.49
C ALA A 69 8.98 -12.22 11.83
N LYS A 70 9.21 -11.09 11.18
CA LYS A 70 8.16 -10.28 10.54
C LYS A 70 8.03 -10.50 9.04
N ARG A 71 8.99 -11.18 8.41
CA ARG A 71 9.06 -11.30 6.94
C ARG A 71 7.89 -12.06 6.34
N GLU A 72 7.35 -13.06 7.03
CA GLU A 72 6.22 -13.84 6.55
C GLU A 72 4.89 -13.07 6.60
N ASN A 73 4.87 -11.91 7.27
CA ASN A 73 3.69 -11.05 7.37
C ASN A 73 3.63 -10.00 6.25
N VAL A 74 4.50 -10.11 5.24
CA VAL A 74 4.55 -9.21 4.09
C VAL A 74 3.83 -9.84 2.92
N HIS A 75 2.79 -9.17 2.43
CA HIS A 75 2.00 -9.61 1.28
C HIS A 75 1.76 -8.44 0.34
N MET A 76 2.03 -8.62 -0.95
CA MET A 76 1.69 -7.60 -1.95
C MET A 76 0.21 -7.24 -1.84
N SER A 77 -0.10 -5.94 -1.81
CA SER A 77 -1.47 -5.47 -1.66
C SER A 77 -2.43 -6.12 -2.66
N ARG A 78 -2.06 -6.15 -3.94
CA ARG A 78 -2.90 -6.72 -4.98
C ARG A 78 -2.92 -8.25 -5.00
N SER A 79 -2.10 -8.92 -4.19
CA SER A 79 -2.16 -10.39 -4.07
C SER A 79 -3.48 -10.88 -3.44
N PHE A 80 -4.24 -10.01 -2.80
CA PHE A 80 -5.54 -10.33 -2.22
C PHE A 80 -6.66 -10.33 -3.25
N ASP A 81 -6.43 -9.84 -4.46
CA ASP A 81 -7.44 -9.86 -5.52
C ASP A 81 -7.61 -11.27 -6.07
N PRO A 82 -8.79 -11.89 -5.91
CA PRO A 82 -9.02 -13.26 -6.39
C PRO A 82 -9.02 -13.40 -7.90
N ASN A 83 -9.14 -12.29 -8.63
CA ASN A 83 -9.16 -12.28 -10.09
C ASN A 83 -7.74 -12.21 -10.70
N LEU A 84 -6.72 -12.02 -9.86
CA LEU A 84 -5.33 -11.97 -10.31
C LEU A 84 -4.63 -13.28 -9.98
N ALA A 85 -3.87 -13.80 -10.95
CA ALA A 85 -2.99 -14.95 -10.72
C ALA A 85 -1.88 -14.55 -9.74
N LYS A 86 -1.54 -15.43 -8.82
CA LYS A 86 -0.41 -15.20 -7.91
C LYS A 86 0.89 -15.29 -8.71
N PRO A 87 1.76 -14.27 -8.64
CA PRO A 87 3.02 -14.32 -9.37
C PRO A 87 3.96 -15.37 -8.80
N VAL A 88 4.82 -15.89 -9.67
CA VAL A 88 5.93 -16.75 -9.27
C VAL A 88 6.93 -15.89 -8.50
N ALA A 89 7.63 -16.47 -7.52
CA ALA A 89 8.67 -15.78 -6.76
C ALA A 89 9.70 -15.14 -7.70
N GLY A 90 9.96 -13.86 -7.50
CA GLY A 90 10.82 -13.04 -8.36
C GLY A 90 10.07 -12.24 -9.43
N TYR A 91 8.78 -12.51 -9.64
CA TYR A 91 7.93 -11.83 -10.65
C TYR A 91 6.79 -11.05 -10.02
N GLU A 92 6.91 -10.65 -8.76
CA GLU A 92 5.89 -9.95 -8.00
C GLU A 92 5.48 -8.61 -8.64
N SER A 93 6.34 -8.02 -9.48
CA SER A 93 6.02 -6.79 -10.21
C SER A 93 4.83 -6.92 -11.16
N GLU A 94 4.45 -8.13 -11.53
CA GLU A 94 3.25 -8.38 -12.36
C GLU A 94 1.97 -7.88 -11.69
N ILE A 95 1.96 -7.78 -10.36
CA ILE A 95 0.81 -7.28 -9.60
C ILE A 95 1.13 -5.97 -8.86
N ASP A 96 2.06 -5.18 -9.39
CA ASP A 96 2.29 -3.84 -8.85
C ASP A 96 1.02 -3.00 -8.94
N LEU A 97 0.77 -2.20 -7.90
CA LEU A 97 -0.24 -1.16 -7.96
C LEU A 97 0.28 -0.06 -8.90
N VAL A 98 -0.58 0.46 -9.74
CA VAL A 98 -0.20 1.56 -10.64
C VAL A 98 0.31 2.75 -9.83
N ASP A 99 1.50 3.27 -10.19
CA ASP A 99 2.01 4.50 -9.63
C ASP A 99 1.58 5.67 -10.54
N PRO A 100 0.66 6.52 -10.07
CA PRO A 100 0.11 7.58 -10.91
C PRO A 100 0.97 8.84 -10.94
N TRP A 101 2.12 8.88 -10.25
CA TRP A 101 2.94 10.08 -10.07
C TRP A 101 3.25 10.83 -11.37
N TYR A 102 3.61 10.09 -12.44
CA TYR A 102 3.94 10.67 -13.74
C TYR A 102 2.74 10.75 -14.69
N GLY A 103 1.57 10.41 -14.22
CA GLY A 103 0.35 10.42 -15.02
C GLY A 103 -0.54 11.63 -14.72
N GLY A 104 -1.76 11.58 -15.26
CA GLY A 104 -2.80 12.56 -15.02
C GLY A 104 -3.93 12.03 -14.15
N ALA A 105 -5.08 12.70 -14.20
CA ALA A 105 -6.25 12.35 -13.39
C ALA A 105 -6.69 10.90 -13.60
N ARG A 106 -6.62 10.39 -14.85
CA ARG A 106 -7.00 9.03 -15.17
C ARG A 106 -6.15 7.98 -14.43
N GLU A 107 -4.85 8.21 -14.35
CA GLU A 107 -3.94 7.29 -13.69
C GLU A 107 -4.19 7.24 -12.18
N PHE A 108 -4.57 8.37 -11.58
CA PHE A 108 -5.00 8.41 -10.18
C PHE A 108 -6.32 7.67 -9.98
N GLU A 109 -7.26 7.77 -10.91
CA GLU A 109 -8.50 7.01 -10.85
C GLU A 109 -8.24 5.50 -10.95
N VAL A 110 -7.36 5.07 -11.86
CA VAL A 110 -6.97 3.66 -12.00
C VAL A 110 -6.32 3.14 -10.72
N ALA A 111 -5.40 3.90 -10.12
CA ALA A 111 -4.75 3.50 -8.89
C ALA A 111 -5.77 3.32 -7.74
N ILE A 112 -6.71 4.24 -7.61
CA ILE A 112 -7.75 4.16 -6.57
C ILE A 112 -8.72 3.02 -6.87
N ASP A 113 -9.07 2.77 -8.13
CA ASP A 113 -9.87 1.60 -8.53
C ASP A 113 -9.19 0.30 -8.06
N GLN A 114 -7.89 0.17 -8.28
CA GLN A 114 -7.14 -1.02 -7.86
C GLN A 114 -7.14 -1.19 -6.33
N ILE A 115 -7.05 -0.10 -5.59
CA ILE A 115 -7.12 -0.13 -4.13
C ILE A 115 -8.52 -0.55 -3.68
N GLU A 116 -9.57 0.02 -4.28
CA GLU A 116 -10.95 -0.32 -3.95
C GLU A 116 -11.29 -1.78 -4.30
N GLU A 117 -10.75 -2.30 -5.40
CA GLU A 117 -10.96 -3.69 -5.81
C GLU A 117 -10.43 -4.69 -4.80
N VAL A 118 -9.32 -4.40 -4.15
CA VAL A 118 -8.65 -5.33 -3.23
C VAL A 118 -9.02 -5.11 -1.77
N ALA A 119 -9.43 -3.90 -1.39
CA ALA A 119 -9.67 -3.55 0.02
C ALA A 119 -10.64 -4.50 0.75
N PRO A 120 -11.81 -4.88 0.18
CA PRO A 120 -12.73 -5.80 0.87
C PRO A 120 -12.10 -7.16 1.16
N PHE A 121 -11.25 -7.66 0.27
CA PHE A 121 -10.59 -8.95 0.45
C PHE A 121 -9.50 -8.89 1.52
N ILE A 122 -8.82 -7.75 1.64
CA ILE A 122 -7.85 -7.53 2.71
C ILE A 122 -8.55 -7.50 4.06
N VAL A 123 -9.65 -6.76 4.17
CA VAL A 123 -10.45 -6.68 5.40
C VAL A 123 -10.95 -8.06 5.81
N ASP A 124 -11.50 -8.82 4.88
CA ASP A 124 -12.00 -10.17 5.11
C ASP A 124 -10.88 -11.10 5.61
N TRP A 125 -9.70 -11.03 4.99
CA TRP A 125 -8.56 -11.82 5.42
C TRP A 125 -8.12 -11.46 6.84
N VAL A 126 -8.05 -10.17 7.17
CA VAL A 126 -7.68 -9.70 8.51
C VAL A 126 -8.69 -10.19 9.55
N GLU A 127 -9.97 -10.08 9.26
CA GLU A 127 -11.04 -10.54 10.17
C GLU A 127 -10.92 -12.03 10.46
N ARG A 128 -10.53 -12.84 9.50
CA ARG A 128 -10.32 -14.28 9.67
C ARG A 128 -9.12 -14.62 10.57
N GLN A 129 -8.17 -13.70 10.74
CA GLN A 129 -7.01 -13.89 11.61
C GLN A 129 -7.32 -13.55 13.08
N LEU A 130 -8.39 -12.86 13.34
CA LEU A 130 -8.82 -12.51 14.70
C LEU A 130 -9.65 -13.65 15.35
#